data_6b80de92a238d111cb4312e648b3ec9e
#
_entry.id   6b80de92a238d111cb4312e648b3ec9e
#
_cell.length_a   1.000
_cell.length_b   1.000
_cell.length_c   1.000
_cell.angle_alpha   90.00
_cell.angle_beta   90.00
_cell.angle_gamma   90.00
#
_symmetry.space_group_name_H-M   'P 1'
#
loop_
_entity.id
_entity.type
_entity.pdbx_description
1 polymer ?
#
loop_
_entity_poly.entity_id
_entity_poly.type
_entity_poly.pdbx_seq_one_letter_code
_entity_poly.pdbx_strand_id
1 'polypeptide(L)'
;MKTTEEQHNERKRELMEKCFECYAENGLTGTGIKALADACGCTKANLYSYFKNLDELIIESTAYCMEKVEDDFMEKAPTDPKDVVRFVKEVPYWTAKKHGKKYRLMYQIYTHPKYIEHGKKFFEGVNERYTEYAKRLEPKIGIPYTVITPLIFIFVRACVHYAMFEDEYYLKTQMEVLKQGVALFADKYRSQYLNGGNEK
;
A
#
# COMPACT_ATOMS: atom_id res chain seq x y z
N MET A 1 11.36 31.78 -3.44
CA MET A 1 9.92 32.00 -3.70
C MET A 1 9.44 30.86 -4.59
N LYS A 2 8.33 30.15 -4.23
CA LYS A 2 7.77 29.11 -5.10
C LYS A 2 7.20 29.74 -6.37
N THR A 3 7.31 29.06 -7.51
CA THR A 3 6.66 29.49 -8.75
C THR A 3 5.14 29.35 -8.66
N THR A 4 4.41 30.02 -9.55
CA THR A 4 2.93 29.89 -9.62
C THR A 4 2.50 28.45 -9.90
N GLU A 5 3.26 27.71 -10.70
CA GLU A 5 3.01 26.30 -11.00
C GLU A 5 3.23 25.39 -9.78
N GLU A 6 4.31 25.62 -9.02
CA GLU A 6 4.57 24.88 -7.78
C GLU A 6 3.46 25.11 -6.75
N GLN A 7 2.96 26.35 -6.62
CA GLN A 7 1.85 26.69 -5.73
C GLN A 7 0.55 26.00 -6.17
N HIS A 8 0.28 25.95 -7.48
CA HIS A 8 -0.90 25.28 -8.05
C HIS A 8 -0.84 23.77 -7.77
N ASN A 9 0.30 23.13 -8.01
CA ASN A 9 0.50 21.70 -7.78
C ASN A 9 0.42 21.35 -6.29
N GLU A 10 0.95 22.17 -5.41
CA GLU A 10 0.83 21.99 -3.96
C GLU A 10 -0.63 22.07 -3.52
N ARG A 11 -1.37 23.07 -3.99
CA ARG A 11 -2.79 23.20 -3.70
C ARG A 11 -3.61 22.02 -4.23
N LYS A 12 -3.31 21.53 -5.44
CA LYS A 12 -3.95 20.33 -5.99
C LYS A 12 -3.76 19.11 -5.08
N ARG A 13 -2.53 18.92 -4.55
CA ARG A 13 -2.23 17.82 -3.62
C ARG A 13 -3.01 17.94 -2.31
N GLU A 14 -3.10 19.12 -1.72
CA GLU A 14 -3.92 19.37 -0.53
C GLU A 14 -5.40 19.05 -0.77
N LEU A 15 -5.93 19.44 -1.93
CA LEU A 15 -7.31 19.14 -2.30
C LEU A 15 -7.53 17.62 -2.45
N MET A 16 -6.61 16.91 -3.11
CA MET A 16 -6.66 15.45 -3.23
C MET A 16 -6.68 14.76 -1.87
N GLU A 17 -5.81 15.16 -0.94
CA GLU A 17 -5.77 14.58 0.42
C GLU A 17 -7.09 14.80 1.15
N LYS A 18 -7.59 16.03 1.20
CA LYS A 18 -8.83 16.36 1.89
C LYS A 18 -10.05 15.66 1.29
N CYS A 19 -10.14 15.59 -0.04
CA CYS A 19 -11.22 14.89 -0.73
C CYS A 19 -11.17 13.38 -0.44
N PHE A 20 -9.99 12.78 -0.51
CA PHE A 20 -9.81 11.35 -0.21
C PHE A 20 -10.15 11.02 1.24
N GLU A 21 -9.72 11.84 2.20
CA GLU A 21 -10.09 11.69 3.61
C GLU A 21 -11.59 11.85 3.84
N CYS A 22 -12.22 12.83 3.19
CA CYS A 22 -13.66 13.01 3.26
C CYS A 22 -14.43 11.78 2.75
N TYR A 23 -13.99 11.16 1.64
CA TYR A 23 -14.53 9.90 1.15
C TYR A 23 -14.26 8.73 2.09
N ALA A 24 -13.07 8.64 2.67
CA ALA A 24 -12.70 7.56 3.59
C ALA A 24 -13.52 7.60 4.90
N GLU A 25 -13.93 8.78 5.33
CA GLU A 25 -14.75 8.95 6.53
C GLU A 25 -16.25 8.73 6.27
N ASN A 26 -16.77 9.23 5.16
CA ASN A 26 -18.22 9.31 4.91
C ASN A 26 -18.71 8.29 3.87
N GLY A 27 -17.81 7.57 3.22
CA GLY A 27 -18.10 6.64 2.13
C GLY A 27 -18.28 7.33 0.77
N LEU A 28 -18.06 6.56 -0.29
CA LEU A 28 -18.11 7.06 -1.67
C LEU A 28 -19.52 7.50 -2.09
N THR A 29 -20.54 6.74 -1.70
CA THR A 29 -21.94 7.00 -2.09
C THR A 29 -22.60 8.12 -1.30
N GLY A 30 -22.11 8.39 -0.08
CA GLY A 30 -22.65 9.45 0.79
C GLY A 30 -22.00 10.83 0.58
N THR A 31 -20.96 10.93 -0.25
CA THR A 31 -20.12 12.12 -0.36
C THR A 31 -20.27 12.77 -1.74
N GLY A 32 -21.09 13.80 -1.82
CA GLY A 32 -21.23 14.60 -3.04
C GLY A 32 -20.23 15.76 -3.12
N ILE A 33 -20.15 16.41 -4.29
CA ILE A 33 -19.21 17.54 -4.56
C ILE A 33 -19.34 18.71 -3.57
N LYS A 34 -20.52 18.90 -2.97
CA LYS A 34 -20.72 19.94 -1.95
C LYS A 34 -19.92 19.58 -0.67
N ALA A 35 -20.05 18.35 -0.19
CA ALA A 35 -19.33 17.89 1.00
C ALA A 35 -17.81 17.94 0.80
N LEU A 36 -17.33 17.61 -0.40
CA LEU A 36 -15.91 17.73 -0.75
C LEU A 36 -15.43 19.18 -0.74
N ALA A 37 -16.20 20.10 -1.35
CA ALA A 37 -15.86 21.51 -1.35
C ALA A 37 -15.82 22.10 0.08
N ASP A 38 -16.81 21.73 0.92
CA ASP A 38 -16.87 22.14 2.32
C ASP A 38 -15.66 21.59 3.11
N ALA A 39 -15.30 20.31 2.93
CA ALA A 39 -14.13 19.69 3.55
C ALA A 39 -12.80 20.35 3.12
N CYS A 40 -12.73 20.81 1.88
CA CYS A 40 -11.58 21.54 1.34
C CYS A 40 -11.53 23.02 1.74
N GLY A 41 -12.59 23.56 2.34
CA GLY A 41 -12.71 24.99 2.61
C GLY A 41 -12.74 25.85 1.34
N CYS A 42 -13.38 25.36 0.28
CA CYS A 42 -13.42 26.03 -1.02
C CYS A 42 -14.80 25.91 -1.71
N THR A 43 -14.97 26.53 -2.87
CA THR A 43 -16.20 26.42 -3.66
C THR A 43 -16.13 25.22 -4.61
N LYS A 44 -17.29 24.72 -5.07
CA LYS A 44 -17.37 23.71 -6.14
C LYS A 44 -16.63 24.14 -7.41
N ALA A 45 -16.76 25.43 -7.79
CA ALA A 45 -16.07 25.99 -8.94
C ALA A 45 -14.54 25.93 -8.78
N ASN A 46 -14.04 26.16 -7.56
CA ASN A 46 -12.62 26.04 -7.27
C ASN A 46 -12.15 24.59 -7.39
N LEU A 47 -12.91 23.56 -6.92
CA LEU A 47 -12.56 22.17 -7.16
C LEU A 47 -12.48 21.85 -8.66
N TYR A 48 -13.45 22.31 -9.44
CA TYR A 48 -13.47 22.07 -10.89
C TYR A 48 -12.43 22.88 -11.67
N SER A 49 -11.74 23.83 -11.07
CA SER A 49 -10.56 24.45 -11.68
C SER A 49 -9.31 23.57 -11.62
N TYR A 50 -9.29 22.55 -10.74
CA TYR A 50 -8.21 21.57 -10.61
C TYR A 50 -8.53 20.20 -11.23
N PHE A 51 -9.82 19.84 -11.33
CA PHE A 51 -10.28 18.53 -11.82
C PHE A 51 -11.42 18.73 -12.81
N LYS A 52 -11.33 18.13 -13.99
CA LYS A 52 -12.34 18.24 -15.06
C LYS A 52 -13.72 17.77 -14.63
N ASN A 53 -13.76 16.74 -13.79
CA ASN A 53 -14.99 16.13 -13.30
C ASN A 53 -14.72 15.35 -12.00
N LEU A 54 -15.79 14.80 -11.41
CA LEU A 54 -15.71 14.04 -10.17
C LEU A 54 -14.91 12.73 -10.31
N ASP A 55 -14.95 12.10 -11.48
CA ASP A 55 -14.21 10.87 -11.71
C ASP A 55 -12.70 11.10 -11.69
N GLU A 56 -12.23 12.16 -12.36
CA GLU A 56 -10.82 12.54 -12.34
C GLU A 56 -10.36 12.84 -10.91
N LEU A 57 -11.17 13.58 -10.14
CA LEU A 57 -10.88 13.83 -8.72
C LEU A 57 -10.78 12.54 -7.92
N ILE A 58 -11.72 11.60 -8.08
CA ILE A 58 -11.71 10.31 -7.38
C ILE A 58 -10.45 9.52 -7.74
N ILE A 59 -10.13 9.40 -9.03
CA ILE A 59 -9.00 8.60 -9.50
C ILE A 59 -7.67 9.19 -9.05
N GLU A 60 -7.46 10.49 -9.28
CA GLU A 60 -6.19 11.14 -8.95
C GLU A 60 -5.96 11.20 -7.44
N SER A 61 -7.00 11.53 -6.65
CA SER A 61 -6.87 11.55 -5.19
C SER A 61 -6.62 10.15 -4.61
N THR A 62 -7.26 9.11 -5.17
CA THR A 62 -7.03 7.73 -4.74
C THR A 62 -5.61 7.30 -5.05
N ALA A 63 -5.13 7.50 -6.28
CA ALA A 63 -3.77 7.15 -6.66
C ALA A 63 -2.74 7.86 -5.78
N TYR A 64 -2.84 9.18 -5.67
CA TYR A 64 -1.91 9.99 -4.88
C TYR A 64 -1.89 9.60 -3.39
N CYS A 65 -3.06 9.43 -2.78
CA CYS A 65 -3.12 9.10 -1.36
C CYS A 65 -2.70 7.64 -1.07
N MET A 66 -2.96 6.72 -2.00
CA MET A 66 -2.53 5.34 -1.83
C MET A 66 -1.04 5.16 -2.10
N GLU A 67 -0.42 5.93 -2.99
CA GLU A 67 1.05 6.00 -3.10
C GLU A 67 1.69 6.41 -1.77
N LYS A 68 1.13 7.41 -1.07
CA LYS A 68 1.61 7.80 0.26
C LYS A 68 1.42 6.69 1.32
N VAL A 69 0.33 5.92 1.24
CA VAL A 69 0.12 4.75 2.11
C VAL A 69 1.19 3.69 1.86
N GLU A 70 1.52 3.43 0.60
CA GLU A 70 2.59 2.48 0.23
C GLU A 70 3.97 3.00 0.64
N ASP A 71 4.24 4.32 0.54
CA ASP A 71 5.48 4.93 1.04
C ASP A 71 5.62 4.73 2.55
N ASP A 72 4.58 5.04 3.33
CA ASP A 72 4.54 4.83 4.77
C ASP A 72 4.80 3.35 5.15
N PHE A 73 4.26 2.40 4.36
CA PHE A 73 4.48 0.98 4.58
C PHE A 73 5.93 0.58 4.28
N MET A 74 6.47 1.06 3.16
CA MET A 74 7.84 0.78 2.74
C MET A 74 8.90 1.41 3.66
N GLU A 75 8.64 2.57 4.25
CA GLU A 75 9.50 3.18 5.27
C GLU A 75 9.64 2.31 6.52
N LYS A 76 8.61 1.52 6.85
CA LYS A 76 8.65 0.56 7.96
C LYS A 76 9.27 -0.76 7.59
N ALA A 77 9.38 -1.07 6.30
CA ALA A 77 9.90 -2.34 5.83
C ALA A 77 11.35 -2.55 6.30
N PRO A 78 11.69 -3.71 6.90
CA PRO A 78 12.99 -3.92 7.52
C PRO A 78 14.10 -3.96 6.49
N THR A 79 15.17 -3.24 6.74
CA THR A 79 16.40 -3.30 5.94
C THR A 79 17.42 -4.31 6.51
N ASP A 80 17.25 -4.69 7.78
CA ASP A 80 18.03 -5.74 8.47
C ASP A 80 17.11 -6.95 8.74
N PRO A 81 17.55 -8.18 8.40
CA PRO A 81 16.80 -9.40 8.71
C PRO A 81 16.40 -9.58 10.18
N LYS A 82 17.16 -9.01 11.12
CA LYS A 82 16.86 -9.07 12.56
C LYS A 82 15.54 -8.38 12.93
N ASP A 83 15.16 -7.36 12.16
CA ASP A 83 13.94 -6.58 12.41
C ASP A 83 12.68 -7.21 11.81
N VAL A 84 12.81 -8.23 10.95
CA VAL A 84 11.68 -8.87 10.26
C VAL A 84 10.65 -9.41 11.24
N VAL A 85 11.08 -10.08 12.32
CA VAL A 85 10.16 -10.69 13.28
C VAL A 85 9.31 -9.63 13.99
N ARG A 86 9.92 -8.51 14.37
CA ARG A 86 9.21 -7.39 14.99
C ARG A 86 8.25 -6.74 14.00
N PHE A 87 8.72 -6.48 12.78
CA PHE A 87 7.92 -5.92 11.71
C PHE A 87 6.65 -6.75 11.42
N VAL A 88 6.81 -8.06 11.25
CA VAL A 88 5.69 -8.98 10.97
C VAL A 88 4.65 -8.99 12.10
N LYS A 89 5.09 -8.82 13.36
CA LYS A 89 4.18 -8.76 14.52
C LYS A 89 3.43 -7.44 14.66
N GLU A 90 4.08 -6.32 14.36
CA GLU A 90 3.57 -4.98 14.69
C GLU A 90 2.82 -4.32 13.51
N VAL A 91 3.32 -4.53 12.29
CA VAL A 91 2.83 -3.81 11.10
C VAL A 91 1.37 -4.08 10.76
N PRO A 92 0.80 -5.29 10.89
CA PRO A 92 -0.62 -5.49 10.61
C PRO A 92 -1.52 -4.57 11.44
N TYR A 93 -1.24 -4.44 12.73
CA TYR A 93 -2.02 -3.60 13.66
C TYR A 93 -1.81 -2.11 13.39
N TRP A 94 -0.57 -1.72 13.11
CA TRP A 94 -0.26 -0.35 12.73
C TRP A 94 -0.96 0.03 11.42
N THR A 95 -0.94 -0.85 10.41
CA THR A 95 -1.60 -0.65 9.11
C THR A 95 -3.11 -0.48 9.30
N ALA A 96 -3.75 -1.33 10.10
CA ALA A 96 -5.17 -1.22 10.39
C ALA A 96 -5.51 0.10 11.07
N LYS A 97 -4.76 0.47 12.11
CA LYS A 97 -4.98 1.71 12.87
C LYS A 97 -4.78 2.97 12.03
N LYS A 98 -3.74 3.01 11.21
CA LYS A 98 -3.36 4.21 10.43
C LYS A 98 -4.10 4.30 9.09
N HIS A 99 -4.31 3.17 8.42
CA HIS A 99 -4.72 3.15 7.01
C HIS A 99 -6.00 2.33 6.71
N GLY A 100 -6.62 1.71 7.70
CA GLY A 100 -7.77 0.82 7.48
C GLY A 100 -8.91 1.44 6.66
N LYS A 101 -9.31 2.68 6.98
CA LYS A 101 -10.34 3.41 6.22
C LYS A 101 -9.91 3.68 4.77
N LYS A 102 -8.63 3.99 4.56
CA LYS A 102 -8.05 4.27 3.23
C LYS A 102 -8.05 3.01 2.36
N TYR A 103 -7.69 1.86 2.91
CA TYR A 103 -7.77 0.58 2.19
C TYR A 103 -9.22 0.21 1.84
N ARG A 104 -10.18 0.37 2.75
CA ARG A 104 -11.59 0.13 2.45
C ARG A 104 -12.09 0.99 1.29
N LEU A 105 -11.78 2.28 1.30
CA LEU A 105 -12.13 3.20 0.21
C LEU A 105 -11.44 2.81 -1.11
N MET A 106 -10.14 2.54 -1.08
CA MET A 106 -9.38 2.13 -2.27
C MET A 106 -10.01 0.90 -2.92
N TYR A 107 -10.35 -0.13 -2.13
CA TYR A 107 -10.98 -1.33 -2.69
C TYR A 107 -12.37 -1.04 -3.28
N GLN A 108 -13.18 -0.19 -2.65
CA GLN A 108 -14.47 0.24 -3.23
C GLN A 108 -14.28 0.91 -4.60
N ILE A 109 -13.25 1.75 -4.74
CA ILE A 109 -12.97 2.47 -5.98
C ILE A 109 -12.36 1.52 -7.01
N TYR A 110 -11.27 0.83 -6.70
CA TYR A 110 -10.51 0.02 -7.66
C TYR A 110 -11.16 -1.30 -8.06
N THR A 111 -12.17 -1.78 -7.33
CA THR A 111 -12.99 -2.92 -7.76
C THR A 111 -14.24 -2.50 -8.52
N HIS A 112 -14.57 -1.21 -8.55
CA HIS A 112 -15.70 -0.73 -9.33
C HIS A 112 -15.41 -0.84 -10.84
N PRO A 113 -16.33 -1.37 -11.68
CA PRO A 113 -16.09 -1.59 -13.11
C PRO A 113 -15.57 -0.37 -13.86
N LYS A 114 -16.01 0.83 -13.47
CA LYS A 114 -15.60 2.10 -14.08
C LYS A 114 -14.12 2.43 -13.85
N TYR A 115 -13.54 1.98 -12.77
CA TYR A 115 -12.19 2.38 -12.33
C TYR A 115 -11.19 1.22 -12.25
N ILE A 116 -11.61 0.01 -12.61
CA ILE A 116 -10.82 -1.21 -12.43
C ILE A 116 -9.45 -1.18 -13.15
N GLU A 117 -9.39 -0.53 -14.31
CA GLU A 117 -8.12 -0.39 -15.05
C GLU A 117 -7.11 0.49 -14.30
N HIS A 118 -7.58 1.53 -13.58
CA HIS A 118 -6.72 2.32 -12.71
C HIS A 118 -6.23 1.49 -11.51
N GLY A 119 -7.07 0.63 -10.96
CA GLY A 119 -6.69 -0.31 -9.91
C GLY A 119 -5.63 -1.30 -10.38
N LYS A 120 -5.79 -1.90 -11.56
CA LYS A 120 -4.78 -2.81 -12.15
C LYS A 120 -3.43 -2.12 -12.26
N LYS A 121 -3.39 -0.92 -12.87
CA LYS A 121 -2.17 -0.14 -13.02
C LYS A 121 -1.50 0.20 -11.69
N PHE A 122 -2.30 0.58 -10.69
CA PHE A 122 -1.78 0.83 -9.34
C PHE A 122 -1.11 -0.43 -8.76
N PHE A 123 -1.76 -1.59 -8.82
CA PHE A 123 -1.20 -2.83 -8.29
C PHE A 123 0.00 -3.35 -9.08
N GLU A 124 0.11 -3.06 -10.38
CA GLU A 124 1.34 -3.32 -11.16
C GLU A 124 2.53 -2.57 -10.55
N GLY A 125 2.39 -1.26 -10.29
CA GLY A 125 3.44 -0.46 -9.64
C GLY A 125 3.79 -0.94 -8.23
N VAL A 126 2.79 -1.34 -7.44
CA VAL A 126 3.00 -1.93 -6.11
C VAL A 126 3.78 -3.25 -6.20
N ASN A 127 3.43 -4.11 -7.16
CA ASN A 127 4.13 -5.39 -7.37
C ASN A 127 5.60 -5.18 -7.77
N GLU A 128 5.88 -4.21 -8.63
CA GLU A 128 7.25 -3.84 -9.00
C GLU A 128 8.04 -3.36 -7.76
N ARG A 129 7.46 -2.47 -6.96
CA ARG A 129 8.08 -1.94 -5.74
C ARG A 129 8.46 -3.05 -4.75
N TYR A 130 7.58 -4.02 -4.50
CA TYR A 130 7.87 -5.15 -3.62
C TYR A 130 8.88 -6.12 -4.20
N THR A 131 8.89 -6.29 -5.52
CA THR A 131 9.91 -7.10 -6.21
C THR A 131 11.30 -6.47 -6.06
N GLU A 132 11.41 -5.15 -6.26
CA GLU A 132 12.68 -4.43 -6.04
C GLU A 132 13.13 -4.48 -4.57
N TYR A 133 12.21 -4.43 -3.63
CA TYR A 133 12.54 -4.63 -2.22
C TYR A 133 13.06 -6.06 -1.96
N ALA A 134 12.43 -7.08 -2.52
CA ALA A 134 12.87 -8.48 -2.41
C ALA A 134 14.28 -8.68 -2.98
N LYS A 135 14.59 -8.09 -4.13
CA LYS A 135 15.95 -8.11 -4.72
C LYS A 135 17.01 -7.52 -3.79
N ARG A 136 16.68 -6.47 -3.03
CA ARG A 136 17.60 -5.88 -2.05
C ARG A 136 17.80 -6.74 -0.81
N LEU A 137 16.81 -7.58 -0.48
CA LEU A 137 16.92 -8.52 0.65
C LEU A 137 17.70 -9.79 0.29
N GLU A 138 17.64 -10.26 -0.95
CA GLU A 138 18.27 -11.51 -1.41
C GLU A 138 19.72 -11.67 -0.93
N PRO A 139 20.66 -10.71 -1.17
CA PRO A 139 22.05 -10.86 -0.74
C PRO A 139 22.23 -10.86 0.79
N LYS A 140 21.24 -10.40 1.54
CA LYS A 140 21.30 -10.32 3.01
C LYS A 140 20.83 -11.58 3.70
N ILE A 141 19.88 -12.29 3.07
CA ILE A 141 19.22 -13.47 3.67
C ILE A 141 19.56 -14.77 2.97
N GLY A 142 20.16 -14.71 1.76
CA GLY A 142 20.54 -15.90 1.00
C GLY A 142 19.36 -16.68 0.41
N ILE A 143 18.19 -16.07 0.28
CA ILE A 143 17.00 -16.65 -0.35
C ILE A 143 16.73 -15.88 -1.64
N PRO A 144 16.52 -16.53 -2.79
CA PRO A 144 16.25 -15.84 -4.05
C PRO A 144 15.03 -14.90 -3.98
N TYR A 145 15.12 -13.73 -4.61
CA TYR A 145 14.00 -12.77 -4.63
C TYR A 145 12.73 -13.37 -5.22
N THR A 146 12.84 -14.32 -6.15
CA THR A 146 11.71 -15.05 -6.73
C THR A 146 10.91 -15.87 -5.70
N VAL A 147 11.53 -16.21 -4.56
CA VAL A 147 10.88 -16.85 -3.40
C VAL A 147 10.42 -15.82 -2.39
N ILE A 148 11.22 -14.76 -2.16
CA ILE A 148 10.89 -13.68 -1.19
C ILE A 148 9.64 -12.92 -1.64
N THR A 149 9.53 -12.56 -2.93
CA THR A 149 8.44 -11.74 -3.45
C THR A 149 7.05 -12.33 -3.18
N PRO A 150 6.75 -13.61 -3.48
CA PRO A 150 5.47 -14.22 -3.11
C PRO A 150 5.18 -14.21 -1.61
N LEU A 151 6.20 -14.38 -0.76
CA LEU A 151 6.05 -14.31 0.70
C LEU A 151 5.66 -12.89 1.15
N ILE A 152 6.26 -11.86 0.55
CA ILE A 152 5.88 -10.46 0.79
C ILE A 152 4.42 -10.25 0.39
N PHE A 153 3.98 -10.75 -0.77
CA PHE A 153 2.59 -10.58 -1.23
C PHE A 153 1.59 -11.24 -0.28
N ILE A 154 1.89 -12.45 0.22
CA ILE A 154 1.06 -13.12 1.23
C ILE A 154 0.96 -12.26 2.49
N PHE A 155 2.10 -11.77 2.99
CA PHE A 155 2.16 -10.91 4.18
C PHE A 155 1.37 -9.61 4.00
N VAL A 156 1.61 -8.87 2.92
CA VAL A 156 0.92 -7.61 2.64
C VAL A 156 -0.58 -7.83 2.49
N ARG A 157 -0.99 -8.91 1.79
CA ARG A 157 -2.41 -9.25 1.65
C ARG A 157 -3.06 -9.53 3.01
N ALA A 158 -2.38 -10.22 3.91
CA ALA A 158 -2.87 -10.47 5.26
C ALA A 158 -3.00 -9.17 6.07
N CYS A 159 -2.02 -8.24 5.97
CA CYS A 159 -2.08 -6.93 6.61
C CYS A 159 -3.27 -6.10 6.09
N VAL A 160 -3.47 -6.06 4.77
CA VAL A 160 -4.57 -5.31 4.15
C VAL A 160 -5.93 -5.92 4.51
N HIS A 161 -6.04 -7.26 4.49
CA HIS A 161 -7.28 -7.94 4.94
C HIS A 161 -7.60 -7.57 6.39
N TYR A 162 -6.61 -7.67 7.27
CA TYR A 162 -6.78 -7.28 8.67
C TYR A 162 -7.14 -5.79 8.82
N ALA A 163 -6.52 -4.92 8.05
CA ALA A 163 -6.82 -3.48 8.06
C ALA A 163 -8.27 -3.16 7.62
N MET A 164 -8.87 -4.00 6.76
CA MET A 164 -10.25 -3.81 6.30
C MET A 164 -11.30 -4.41 7.25
N PHE A 165 -11.02 -5.60 7.81
CA PHE A 165 -12.03 -6.43 8.48
C PHE A 165 -11.74 -6.70 9.96
N GLU A 166 -10.53 -6.39 10.44
CA GLU A 166 -10.04 -6.69 11.80
C GLU A 166 -10.14 -8.19 12.15
N ASP A 167 -10.02 -9.06 11.12
CA ASP A 167 -10.12 -10.51 11.23
C ASP A 167 -8.83 -11.13 11.80
N GLU A 168 -8.79 -11.26 13.12
CA GLU A 168 -7.67 -11.85 13.86
C GLU A 168 -7.42 -13.31 13.51
N TYR A 169 -8.46 -14.09 13.23
CA TYR A 169 -8.30 -15.50 12.87
C TYR A 169 -7.58 -15.65 11.53
N TYR A 170 -8.03 -14.89 10.52
CA TYR A 170 -7.37 -14.89 9.21
C TYR A 170 -5.92 -14.45 9.32
N LEU A 171 -5.65 -13.33 10.02
CA LEU A 171 -4.30 -12.82 10.21
C LEU A 171 -3.38 -13.87 10.83
N LYS A 172 -3.78 -14.46 11.97
CA LYS A 172 -2.97 -15.47 12.68
C LYS A 172 -2.70 -16.71 11.83
N THR A 173 -3.71 -17.18 11.09
CA THR A 173 -3.57 -18.33 10.20
C THR A 173 -2.57 -18.04 9.07
N GLN A 174 -2.66 -16.88 8.43
CA GLN A 174 -1.71 -16.49 7.38
C GLN A 174 -0.28 -16.32 7.92
N MET A 175 -0.14 -15.74 9.11
CA MET A 175 1.18 -15.57 9.74
C MET A 175 1.82 -16.91 10.11
N GLU A 176 1.05 -17.90 10.54
CA GLU A 176 1.60 -19.24 10.84
C GLU A 176 2.06 -19.96 9.57
N VAL A 177 1.27 -19.90 8.49
CA VAL A 177 1.67 -20.47 7.18
C VAL A 177 2.93 -19.78 6.65
N LEU A 178 2.98 -18.45 6.75
CA LEU A 178 4.14 -17.66 6.32
C LEU A 178 5.41 -18.06 7.10
N LYS A 179 5.30 -18.20 8.41
CA LYS A 179 6.40 -18.63 9.29
C LYS A 179 6.95 -20.01 8.91
N GLN A 180 6.05 -20.97 8.67
CA GLN A 180 6.43 -22.32 8.25
C GLN A 180 7.09 -22.30 6.87
N GLY A 181 6.54 -21.54 5.91
CA GLY A 181 7.11 -21.36 4.58
C GLY A 181 8.52 -20.76 4.63
N VAL A 182 8.71 -19.70 5.40
CA VAL A 182 10.04 -19.06 5.57
C VAL A 182 11.04 -20.03 6.17
N ALA A 183 10.67 -20.84 7.17
CA ALA A 183 11.56 -21.85 7.78
C ALA A 183 11.99 -22.90 6.74
N LEU A 184 11.05 -23.46 5.99
CA LEU A 184 11.34 -24.46 4.95
C LEU A 184 12.29 -23.92 3.86
N PHE A 185 12.07 -22.69 3.41
CA PHE A 185 12.92 -22.06 2.40
C PHE A 185 14.30 -21.71 2.98
N ALA A 186 14.37 -21.23 4.20
CA ALA A 186 15.65 -20.92 4.86
C ALA A 186 16.53 -22.18 4.97
N ASP A 187 15.96 -23.31 5.38
CA ASP A 187 16.70 -24.58 5.49
C ASP A 187 17.17 -25.06 4.10
N LYS A 188 16.29 -25.02 3.10
CA LYS A 188 16.62 -25.40 1.73
C LYS A 188 17.80 -24.59 1.16
N TYR A 189 17.75 -23.28 1.26
CA TYR A 189 18.75 -22.41 0.65
C TYR A 189 20.05 -22.31 1.46
N ARG A 190 20.01 -22.41 2.81
CA ARG A 190 21.23 -22.55 3.62
C ARG A 190 22.02 -23.78 3.24
N SER A 191 21.36 -24.91 3.03
CA SER A 191 22.02 -26.16 2.60
C SER A 191 22.72 -26.01 1.25
N GLN A 192 22.15 -25.27 0.32
CA GLN A 192 22.76 -24.99 -0.99
C GLN A 192 23.99 -24.08 -0.89
N TYR A 193 23.95 -23.05 -0.03
CA TYR A 193 25.10 -22.15 0.19
C TYR A 193 26.26 -22.87 0.89
N LEU A 194 25.99 -23.78 1.82
CA LEU A 194 27.04 -24.56 2.51
C LEU A 194 27.65 -25.63 1.60
N ASN A 195 26.90 -26.20 0.67
CA ASN A 195 27.36 -27.25 -0.25
C ASN A 195 28.01 -26.69 -1.53
N GLY A 196 27.64 -25.49 -1.97
CA GLY A 196 28.21 -24.84 -3.17
C GLY A 196 29.57 -24.18 -2.97
N GLY A 197 30.04 -24.06 -1.71
CA GLY A 197 31.37 -23.52 -1.37
C GLY A 197 32.53 -24.52 -1.51
N ASN A 198 32.26 -25.79 -1.80
CA ASN A 198 33.29 -26.85 -1.90
C ASN A 198 33.60 -27.28 -3.34
N GLU A 199 33.06 -26.60 -4.34
CA GLU A 199 33.40 -26.87 -5.75
C GLU A 199 34.03 -25.63 -6.41
N LYS A 200 35.21 -25.22 -5.88
CA LYS A 200 36.18 -24.38 -6.62
C LYS A 200 37.60 -24.68 -6.16
#